data_b8af9ec736e781ab77a11b4a1c24c35b
#
_entry.id   b8af9ec736e781ab77a11b4a1c24c35b
#
_cell.length_a   1.000
_cell.length_b   1.000
_cell.length_c   1.000
_cell.angle_alpha   90.00
_cell.angle_beta   90.00
_cell.angle_gamma   90.00
#
_symmetry.space_group_name_H-M   'P 1'
#
loop_
_entity.id
_entity.type
_entity.pdbx_description
1 polymer ?
#
loop_
_entity_poly.entity_id
_entity_poly.type
_entity_poly.pdbx_seq_one_letter_code
_entity_poly.pdbx_strand_id
1 'polypeptide(L)'
;MTAAKALLEVEGVTLQYKTKEHLVTATYRIDFQVYQSDRFVILGPSGCGKSTLLKAVGGYMTPTEGAMRLNNEVIRKPGPDRVFVFQEFDQLLPWKTVKQNVMFALTASGRLNANAAADKAMQYIEKVKLTQFADSFPHTLSGGMKQRVAIARGMAMEPDILLMDEPFAALDALTRRKMQEELLQLWDDTHFTVLFVTHSIPEAVLIGNRILLLSPHPGRVKAELNSNGNDDVGPDGKKLSDRIHDMLFADDVEQEATPHG
;
A
#
# COMPACT_ATOMS: atom_id res chain seq x y z
N MET A 1 25.41 11.93 -13.58
CA MET A 1 24.23 11.06 -13.41
C MET A 1 23.12 11.95 -12.87
N THR A 2 22.07 12.20 -13.64
CA THR A 2 20.89 12.92 -13.15
C THR A 2 20.25 12.08 -12.07
N ALA A 3 20.06 12.64 -10.88
CA ALA A 3 19.32 11.97 -9.79
C ALA A 3 17.94 11.54 -10.33
N ALA A 4 17.53 10.32 -10.02
CA ALA A 4 16.21 9.84 -10.42
C ALA A 4 15.15 10.78 -9.83
N LYS A 5 14.21 11.23 -10.66
CA LYS A 5 13.14 12.12 -10.23
C LYS A 5 12.13 11.33 -9.39
N ALA A 6 11.83 11.82 -8.21
CA ALA A 6 10.81 11.21 -7.37
C ALA A 6 9.43 11.31 -8.05
N LEU A 7 8.65 10.22 -7.96
CA LEU A 7 7.26 10.17 -8.39
C LEU A 7 6.35 10.78 -7.32
N LEU A 8 6.53 10.33 -6.05
CA LEU A 8 5.84 10.84 -4.87
C LEU A 8 6.88 11.44 -3.92
N GLU A 9 6.62 12.66 -3.46
CA GLU A 9 7.40 13.37 -2.45
C GLU A 9 6.51 13.68 -1.25
N VAL A 10 6.96 13.29 -0.08
CA VAL A 10 6.33 13.56 1.23
C VAL A 10 7.33 14.34 2.06
N GLU A 11 7.02 15.57 2.41
CA GLU A 11 7.95 16.53 3.02
C GLU A 11 7.38 17.10 4.32
N GLY A 12 7.99 16.75 5.45
CA GLY A 12 7.67 17.26 6.78
C GLY A 12 6.23 17.04 7.22
N VAL A 13 5.60 15.95 6.77
CA VAL A 13 4.16 15.75 6.90
C VAL A 13 3.76 15.38 8.31
N THR A 14 2.92 16.22 8.91
CA THR A 14 2.22 15.97 10.17
C THR A 14 0.73 15.77 9.88
N LEU A 15 0.18 14.66 10.38
CA LEU A 15 -1.23 14.31 10.23
C LEU A 15 -1.91 14.29 11.59
N GLN A 16 -2.98 15.09 11.72
CA GLN A 16 -3.79 15.17 12.92
C GLN A 16 -5.27 14.96 12.56
N TYR A 17 -6.00 14.30 13.43
CA TYR A 17 -7.45 14.23 13.34
C TYR A 17 -8.10 14.49 14.70
N LYS A 18 -9.28 15.08 14.65
CA LYS A 18 -10.05 15.41 15.83
C LYS A 18 -10.99 14.26 16.17
N THR A 19 -10.85 13.70 17.36
CA THR A 19 -11.87 12.86 17.98
C THR A 19 -12.90 13.73 18.69
N LYS A 20 -13.92 13.14 19.29
CA LYS A 20 -14.92 13.90 20.06
C LYS A 20 -14.29 14.68 21.23
N GLU A 21 -13.20 14.17 21.79
CA GLU A 21 -12.61 14.67 23.03
C GLU A 21 -11.21 15.24 22.86
N HIS A 22 -10.42 14.74 21.87
CA HIS A 22 -9.00 15.09 21.76
C HIS A 22 -8.56 15.32 20.30
N LEU A 23 -7.49 16.09 20.14
CA LEU A 23 -6.70 16.17 18.92
C LEU A 23 -5.64 15.06 18.96
N VAL A 24 -5.68 14.16 17.98
CA VAL A 24 -4.76 13.02 17.89
C VAL A 24 -3.77 13.28 16.76
N THR A 25 -2.46 13.24 17.08
CA THR A 25 -1.39 13.30 16.08
C THR A 25 -1.06 11.90 15.63
N ALA A 26 -1.50 11.50 14.44
CA ALA A 26 -1.26 10.16 13.89
C ALA A 26 0.19 9.97 13.45
N THR A 27 0.74 10.96 12.71
CA THR A 27 2.14 10.98 12.25
C THR A 27 2.74 12.35 12.48
N TYR A 28 4.06 12.42 12.68
CA TYR A 28 4.75 13.66 12.98
C TYR A 28 6.00 13.82 12.12
N ARG A 29 6.02 14.84 11.27
CA ARG A 29 7.12 15.25 10.39
C ARG A 29 7.72 14.07 9.61
N ILE A 30 6.86 13.42 8.81
CA ILE A 30 7.25 12.31 7.96
C ILE A 30 7.86 12.84 6.67
N ASP A 31 9.02 12.31 6.30
CA ASP A 31 9.74 12.60 5.07
C ASP A 31 10.08 11.28 4.36
N PHE A 32 9.71 11.14 3.09
CA PHE A 32 10.16 10.07 2.20
C PHE A 32 9.85 10.37 0.74
N GLN A 33 10.48 9.62 -0.16
CA GLN A 33 10.26 9.70 -1.60
C GLN A 33 10.02 8.31 -2.18
N VAL A 34 9.10 8.22 -3.14
CA VAL A 34 8.84 6.99 -3.93
C VAL A 34 9.22 7.26 -5.38
N TYR A 35 9.90 6.33 -5.99
CA TYR A 35 10.32 6.43 -7.40
C TYR A 35 9.46 5.53 -8.28
N GLN A 36 9.54 5.79 -9.60
CA GLN A 36 8.86 4.94 -10.58
C GLN A 36 9.26 3.47 -10.39
N SER A 37 8.28 2.57 -10.45
CA SER A 37 8.46 1.13 -10.28
C SER A 37 8.94 0.69 -8.88
N ASP A 38 8.90 1.56 -7.86
CA ASP A 38 9.14 1.14 -6.49
C ASP A 38 8.02 0.22 -5.97
N ARG A 39 8.41 -0.78 -5.21
CA ARG A 39 7.57 -1.47 -4.23
C ARG A 39 7.92 -0.91 -2.86
N PHE A 40 7.37 0.28 -2.58
CA PHE A 40 7.68 1.01 -1.35
C PHE A 40 6.75 0.56 -0.22
N VAL A 41 7.32 0.01 0.83
CA VAL A 41 6.56 -0.51 1.98
C VAL A 41 6.69 0.41 3.18
N ILE A 42 5.56 0.76 3.79
CA ILE A 42 5.50 1.42 5.09
C ILE A 42 5.19 0.35 6.13
N LEU A 43 6.14 0.12 7.03
CA LEU A 43 6.08 -0.88 8.10
C LEU A 43 6.10 -0.19 9.46
N GLY A 44 5.32 -0.68 10.38
CA GLY A 44 5.29 -0.21 11.77
C GLY A 44 4.18 -0.86 12.58
N PRO A 45 4.18 -0.68 13.91
CA PRO A 45 3.18 -1.27 14.80
C PRO A 45 1.77 -0.77 14.49
N SER A 46 0.76 -1.50 14.98
CA SER A 46 -0.63 -1.07 14.84
C SER A 46 -0.86 0.28 15.53
N GLY A 47 -1.66 1.15 14.91
CA GLY A 47 -1.97 2.48 15.45
C GLY A 47 -0.91 3.55 15.22
N CYS A 48 0.25 3.27 14.61
CA CYS A 48 1.29 4.29 14.36
C CYS A 48 0.98 5.26 13.20
N GLY A 49 -0.20 5.17 12.58
CA GLY A 49 -0.64 6.15 11.58
C GLY A 49 -0.42 5.75 10.12
N LYS A 50 -0.01 4.52 9.80
CA LYS A 50 0.25 4.03 8.41
C LYS A 50 -0.94 4.23 7.48
N SER A 51 -2.12 3.74 7.86
CA SER A 51 -3.35 3.89 7.06
C SER A 51 -3.78 5.35 6.94
N THR A 52 -3.52 6.17 7.97
CA THR A 52 -3.76 7.62 7.94
C THR A 52 -2.85 8.30 6.92
N LEU A 53 -1.56 7.93 6.92
CA LEU A 53 -0.57 8.43 5.97
C LEU A 53 -0.94 8.01 4.52
N LEU A 54 -1.34 6.75 4.34
CA LEU A 54 -1.79 6.26 3.04
C LEU A 54 -3.03 7.02 2.53
N LYS A 55 -4.01 7.29 3.41
CA LYS A 55 -5.19 8.09 3.08
C LYS A 55 -4.82 9.54 2.69
N ALA A 56 -3.81 10.12 3.35
CA ALA A 56 -3.34 11.44 3.00
C ALA A 56 -2.64 11.45 1.63
N VAL A 57 -1.81 10.46 1.32
CA VAL A 57 -1.26 10.27 -0.04
C VAL A 57 -2.37 10.11 -1.07
N GLY A 58 -3.43 9.38 -0.73
CA GLY A 58 -4.62 9.24 -1.60
C GLY A 58 -5.44 10.52 -1.78
N GLY A 59 -5.13 11.59 -1.04
CA GLY A 59 -5.86 12.86 -1.10
C GLY A 59 -7.17 12.90 -0.32
N TYR A 60 -7.41 11.91 0.57
CA TYR A 60 -8.59 11.85 1.44
C TYR A 60 -8.41 12.63 2.74
N MET A 61 -7.18 13.03 3.05
CA MET A 61 -6.85 13.82 4.24
C MET A 61 -5.78 14.85 3.89
N THR A 62 -5.93 16.06 4.38
CA THR A 62 -4.96 17.14 4.19
C THR A 62 -4.00 17.17 5.37
N PRO A 63 -2.67 17.24 5.16
CA PRO A 63 -1.70 17.43 6.22
C PRO A 63 -1.95 18.74 7.01
N THR A 64 -1.69 18.71 8.31
CA THR A 64 -1.68 19.93 9.14
C THR A 64 -0.38 20.72 8.97
N GLU A 65 0.71 20.02 8.69
CA GLU A 65 2.03 20.58 8.37
C GLU A 65 2.66 19.77 7.23
N GLY A 66 3.52 20.43 6.47
CA GLY A 66 4.22 19.80 5.35
C GLY A 66 3.40 19.73 4.07
N ALA A 67 3.89 18.99 3.10
CA ALA A 67 3.24 18.83 1.81
C ALA A 67 3.50 17.44 1.20
N MET A 68 2.56 16.98 0.39
CA MET A 68 2.71 15.79 -0.46
C MET A 68 2.54 16.18 -1.92
N ARG A 69 3.42 15.68 -2.78
CA ARG A 69 3.38 15.92 -4.22
C ARG A 69 3.47 14.61 -4.98
N LEU A 70 2.64 14.47 -6.00
CA LEU A 70 2.76 13.42 -7.00
C LEU A 70 3.08 14.09 -8.34
N ASN A 71 4.13 13.64 -9.02
CA ASN A 71 4.62 14.26 -10.26
C ASN A 71 4.86 15.78 -10.12
N ASN A 72 5.35 16.26 -8.95
CA ASN A 72 5.54 17.65 -8.54
C ASN A 72 4.23 18.43 -8.30
N GLU A 73 3.06 17.84 -8.45
CA GLU A 73 1.76 18.48 -8.18
C GLU A 73 1.31 18.20 -6.75
N VAL A 74 0.91 19.24 -6.01
CA VAL A 74 0.46 19.09 -4.62
C VAL A 74 -0.84 18.29 -4.58
N ILE A 75 -0.84 17.25 -3.77
CA ILE A 75 -2.02 16.41 -3.54
C ILE A 75 -3.02 17.17 -2.66
N ARG A 76 -4.21 17.47 -3.19
CA ARG A 76 -5.28 18.20 -2.49
C ARG A 76 -6.59 17.44 -2.37
N LYS A 77 -6.82 16.48 -3.26
CA LYS A 77 -8.05 15.68 -3.37
C LYS A 77 -7.74 14.33 -4.00
N PRO A 78 -8.61 13.32 -3.86
CA PRO A 78 -8.48 12.05 -4.56
C PRO A 78 -8.44 12.25 -6.08
N GLY A 79 -7.67 11.42 -6.76
CA GLY A 79 -7.49 11.46 -8.22
C GLY A 79 -7.31 10.08 -8.81
N PRO A 80 -7.53 9.93 -10.13
CA PRO A 80 -7.39 8.65 -10.82
C PRO A 80 -5.93 8.23 -11.06
N ASP A 81 -4.99 9.09 -10.75
CA ASP A 81 -3.54 8.89 -10.73
C ASP A 81 -3.07 8.10 -9.51
N ARG A 82 -3.92 7.98 -8.49
CA ARG A 82 -3.69 7.27 -7.21
C ARG A 82 -4.91 6.40 -6.88
N VAL A 83 -4.75 5.10 -6.94
CA VAL A 83 -5.88 4.18 -6.73
C VAL A 83 -5.65 3.34 -5.48
N PHE A 84 -6.69 3.22 -4.66
CA PHE A 84 -6.69 2.42 -3.44
C PHE A 84 -7.13 0.97 -3.68
N VAL A 85 -6.43 0.06 -3.00
CA VAL A 85 -6.85 -1.31 -2.73
C VAL A 85 -6.90 -1.47 -1.22
N PHE A 86 -8.12 -1.63 -0.68
CA PHE A 86 -8.37 -1.74 0.75
C PHE A 86 -8.18 -3.17 1.26
N GLN A 87 -8.04 -3.32 2.57
CA GLN A 87 -7.99 -4.59 3.27
C GLN A 87 -9.33 -5.36 3.16
N GLU A 88 -10.45 -4.64 3.21
CA GLU A 88 -11.78 -5.21 3.26
C GLU A 88 -12.21 -5.82 1.92
N PHE A 89 -12.84 -6.99 1.97
CA PHE A 89 -13.35 -7.64 0.76
C PHE A 89 -14.61 -6.99 0.19
N ASP A 90 -15.30 -6.17 0.99
CA ASP A 90 -16.56 -5.50 0.61
C ASP A 90 -16.34 -4.23 -0.24
N GLN A 91 -15.09 -3.98 -0.66
CA GLN A 91 -14.76 -2.89 -1.58
C GLN A 91 -15.28 -3.11 -3.01
N LEU A 92 -15.72 -4.31 -3.36
CA LEU A 92 -16.35 -4.61 -4.65
C LEU A 92 -17.84 -4.28 -4.63
N LEU A 93 -18.35 -3.81 -5.77
CA LEU A 93 -19.79 -3.56 -5.95
C LEU A 93 -20.52 -4.90 -6.03
N PRO A 94 -21.33 -5.31 -5.03
CA PRO A 94 -21.87 -6.67 -4.94
C PRO A 94 -22.91 -6.97 -6.04
N TRP A 95 -23.51 -5.96 -6.62
CA TRP A 95 -24.47 -6.06 -7.74
C TRP A 95 -23.83 -6.05 -9.12
N LYS A 96 -22.52 -6.00 -9.22
CA LYS A 96 -21.75 -6.04 -10.46
C LYS A 96 -20.91 -7.32 -10.53
N THR A 97 -20.79 -7.89 -11.74
CA THR A 97 -19.88 -9.01 -11.97
C THR A 97 -18.42 -8.57 -11.83
N VAL A 98 -17.48 -9.51 -11.83
CA VAL A 98 -16.04 -9.23 -11.85
C VAL A 98 -15.69 -8.26 -12.97
N LYS A 99 -16.10 -8.57 -14.22
CA LYS A 99 -15.87 -7.71 -15.37
C LYS A 99 -16.47 -6.32 -15.16
N GLN A 100 -17.70 -6.24 -14.70
CA GLN A 100 -18.38 -4.97 -14.47
C GLN A 100 -17.75 -4.15 -13.32
N ASN A 101 -17.16 -4.78 -12.31
CA ASN A 101 -16.42 -4.10 -11.25
C ASN A 101 -15.17 -3.40 -11.80
N VAL A 102 -14.41 -4.08 -12.67
CA VAL A 102 -13.23 -3.49 -13.30
C VAL A 102 -13.62 -2.39 -14.29
N MET A 103 -14.63 -2.64 -15.14
CA MET A 103 -15.16 -1.66 -16.09
C MET A 103 -15.66 -0.38 -15.40
N PHE A 104 -16.26 -0.52 -14.22
CA PHE A 104 -16.88 0.60 -13.50
C PHE A 104 -15.89 1.74 -13.23
N ALA A 105 -14.67 1.41 -12.77
CA ALA A 105 -13.65 2.41 -12.52
C ALA A 105 -13.28 3.20 -13.80
N LEU A 106 -13.17 2.49 -14.93
CA LEU A 106 -12.81 3.06 -16.24
C LEU A 106 -13.90 3.97 -16.82
N THR A 107 -15.16 3.54 -16.69
CA THR A 107 -16.30 4.29 -17.23
C THR A 107 -16.71 5.46 -16.32
N ALA A 108 -16.73 5.26 -15.00
CA ALA A 108 -17.09 6.29 -14.03
C ALA A 108 -16.09 7.46 -14.00
N SER A 109 -14.81 7.20 -14.30
CA SER A 109 -13.79 8.24 -14.45
C SER A 109 -13.87 9.00 -15.80
N GLY A 110 -14.74 8.57 -16.71
CA GLY A 110 -14.84 9.13 -18.06
C GLY A 110 -13.66 8.83 -18.99
N ARG A 111 -12.74 7.96 -18.57
CA ARG A 111 -11.53 7.64 -19.36
C ARG A 111 -11.81 6.83 -20.61
N LEU A 112 -12.75 5.88 -20.53
CA LEU A 112 -13.10 4.99 -21.63
C LEU A 112 -14.61 4.86 -21.82
N ASN A 113 -15.03 4.64 -23.07
CA ASN A 113 -16.39 4.20 -23.37
C ASN A 113 -16.58 2.72 -22.95
N ALA A 114 -17.84 2.25 -22.98
CA ALA A 114 -18.18 0.92 -22.47
C ALA A 114 -17.43 -0.23 -23.20
N ASN A 115 -17.24 -0.14 -24.52
CA ASN A 115 -16.59 -1.20 -25.30
C ASN A 115 -15.08 -1.26 -24.98
N ALA A 116 -14.39 -0.13 -25.04
CA ALA A 116 -12.97 -0.04 -24.69
C ALA A 116 -12.72 -0.41 -23.21
N ALA A 117 -13.62 -0.05 -22.30
CA ALA A 117 -13.57 -0.44 -20.91
C ALA A 117 -13.74 -1.96 -20.72
N ALA A 118 -14.60 -2.60 -21.52
CA ALA A 118 -14.79 -4.06 -21.49
C ALA A 118 -13.53 -4.80 -21.92
N ASP A 119 -12.89 -4.38 -23.00
CA ASP A 119 -11.65 -4.99 -23.52
C ASP A 119 -10.52 -4.81 -22.53
N LYS A 120 -10.34 -3.61 -22.01
CA LYS A 120 -9.31 -3.32 -21.00
C LYS A 120 -9.56 -4.09 -19.70
N ALA A 121 -10.80 -4.19 -19.25
CA ALA A 121 -11.15 -4.97 -18.06
C ALA A 121 -10.77 -6.44 -18.23
N MET A 122 -11.03 -7.05 -19.39
CA MET A 122 -10.66 -8.44 -19.65
C MET A 122 -9.15 -8.65 -19.63
N GLN A 123 -8.35 -7.71 -20.17
CA GLN A 123 -6.89 -7.78 -20.11
C GLN A 123 -6.37 -7.85 -18.67
N TYR A 124 -6.90 -7.01 -17.75
CA TYR A 124 -6.47 -7.03 -16.36
C TYR A 124 -7.04 -8.20 -15.54
N ILE A 125 -8.24 -8.69 -15.89
CA ILE A 125 -8.81 -9.92 -15.32
C ILE A 125 -7.96 -11.14 -15.70
N GLU A 126 -7.46 -11.19 -16.93
CA GLU A 126 -6.52 -12.24 -17.38
C GLU A 126 -5.21 -12.20 -16.60
N LYS A 127 -4.61 -10.99 -16.42
CA LYS A 127 -3.37 -10.81 -15.63
C LYS A 127 -3.49 -11.35 -14.20
N VAL A 128 -4.68 -11.23 -13.58
CA VAL A 128 -4.94 -11.79 -12.24
C VAL A 128 -5.53 -13.20 -12.26
N LYS A 129 -5.53 -13.88 -13.41
CA LYS A 129 -5.95 -15.28 -13.62
C LYS A 129 -7.41 -15.54 -13.21
N LEU A 130 -8.31 -14.61 -13.54
CA LEU A 130 -9.74 -14.70 -13.22
C LEU A 130 -10.66 -14.69 -14.45
N THR A 131 -10.15 -14.98 -15.65
CA THR A 131 -10.90 -14.93 -16.91
C THR A 131 -12.17 -15.78 -16.87
N GLN A 132 -12.11 -16.99 -16.31
CA GLN A 132 -13.27 -17.89 -16.19
C GLN A 132 -14.34 -17.39 -15.19
N PHE A 133 -14.02 -16.40 -14.36
CA PHE A 133 -14.92 -15.79 -13.36
C PHE A 133 -15.39 -14.40 -13.76
N ALA A 134 -15.14 -13.96 -15.00
CA ALA A 134 -15.45 -12.60 -15.46
C ALA A 134 -16.93 -12.21 -15.25
N ASP A 135 -17.84 -13.16 -15.42
CA ASP A 135 -19.28 -12.97 -15.26
C ASP A 135 -19.81 -13.38 -13.86
N SER A 136 -18.92 -13.80 -12.95
CA SER A 136 -19.28 -14.16 -11.57
C SER A 136 -19.48 -12.90 -10.72
N PHE A 137 -20.35 -13.00 -9.70
CA PHE A 137 -20.60 -11.93 -8.73
C PHE A 137 -19.67 -12.08 -7.51
N PRO A 138 -19.34 -10.97 -6.81
CA PRO A 138 -18.44 -10.99 -5.66
C PRO A 138 -18.80 -12.00 -4.56
N HIS A 139 -20.10 -12.23 -4.29
CA HIS A 139 -20.55 -13.17 -3.26
C HIS A 139 -20.23 -14.64 -3.57
N THR A 140 -19.92 -14.99 -4.83
CA THR A 140 -19.53 -16.35 -5.23
C THR A 140 -18.02 -16.57 -5.21
N LEU A 141 -17.22 -15.53 -4.91
CA LEU A 141 -15.77 -15.56 -4.94
C LEU A 141 -15.18 -15.81 -3.55
N SER A 142 -14.03 -16.49 -3.49
CA SER A 142 -13.21 -16.55 -2.28
C SER A 142 -12.62 -15.18 -1.94
N GLY A 143 -12.15 -14.98 -0.70
CA GLY A 143 -11.49 -13.74 -0.28
C GLY A 143 -10.30 -13.36 -1.16
N GLY A 144 -9.42 -14.31 -1.47
CA GLY A 144 -8.29 -14.09 -2.38
C GLY A 144 -8.72 -13.72 -3.81
N MET A 145 -9.81 -14.32 -4.33
CA MET A 145 -10.35 -13.92 -5.63
C MET A 145 -10.91 -12.50 -5.61
N LYS A 146 -11.64 -12.11 -4.55
CA LYS A 146 -12.13 -10.73 -4.39
C LYS A 146 -10.97 -9.73 -4.37
N GLN A 147 -9.88 -10.06 -3.68
CA GLN A 147 -8.70 -9.21 -3.62
C GLN A 147 -8.02 -9.06 -4.98
N ARG A 148 -7.91 -10.15 -5.77
CA ARG A 148 -7.42 -10.07 -7.16
C ARG A 148 -8.30 -9.18 -8.03
N VAL A 149 -9.62 -9.23 -7.90
CA VAL A 149 -10.54 -8.33 -8.62
C VAL A 149 -10.29 -6.87 -8.23
N ALA A 150 -10.07 -6.59 -6.94
CA ALA A 150 -9.78 -5.24 -6.45
C ALA A 150 -8.45 -4.72 -7.03
N ILE A 151 -7.41 -5.57 -7.06
CA ILE A 151 -6.12 -5.25 -7.68
C ILE A 151 -6.30 -4.99 -9.19
N ALA A 152 -6.99 -5.89 -9.91
CA ALA A 152 -7.25 -5.72 -11.34
C ALA A 152 -8.01 -4.43 -11.64
N ARG A 153 -9.03 -4.09 -10.82
CA ARG A 153 -9.78 -2.82 -10.91
C ARG A 153 -8.88 -1.60 -10.74
N GLY A 154 -7.98 -1.65 -9.76
CA GLY A 154 -7.02 -0.58 -9.52
C GLY A 154 -6.03 -0.42 -10.67
N MET A 155 -5.42 -1.52 -11.08
CA MET A 155 -4.42 -1.55 -12.15
C MET A 155 -4.98 -1.20 -13.53
N ALA A 156 -6.23 -1.56 -13.83
CA ALA A 156 -6.89 -1.21 -15.09
C ALA A 156 -7.00 0.31 -15.29
N MET A 157 -6.99 1.08 -14.21
CA MET A 157 -6.94 2.54 -14.26
C MET A 157 -5.57 3.07 -14.68
N GLU A 158 -4.52 2.24 -14.71
CA GLU A 158 -3.13 2.63 -14.97
C GLU A 158 -2.76 3.88 -14.17
N PRO A 159 -2.85 3.80 -12.83
CA PRO A 159 -2.49 4.92 -11.99
C PRO A 159 -0.97 5.10 -11.94
N ASP A 160 -0.51 6.29 -11.60
CA ASP A 160 0.92 6.55 -11.35
C ASP A 160 1.40 5.78 -10.13
N ILE A 161 0.52 5.62 -9.11
CA ILE A 161 0.82 4.84 -7.91
C ILE A 161 -0.41 4.08 -7.41
N LEU A 162 -0.22 2.81 -7.04
CA LEU A 162 -1.22 1.96 -6.40
C LEU A 162 -1.02 2.00 -4.88
N LEU A 163 -2.06 2.30 -4.14
CA LEU A 163 -2.05 2.43 -2.68
C LEU A 163 -2.72 1.19 -2.06
N MET A 164 -1.98 0.41 -1.30
CA MET A 164 -2.45 -0.84 -0.69
C MET A 164 -2.39 -0.77 0.84
N ASP A 165 -3.54 -0.83 1.50
CA ASP A 165 -3.67 -0.81 2.95
C ASP A 165 -3.90 -2.22 3.49
N GLU A 166 -2.84 -2.87 3.96
CA GLU A 166 -2.85 -4.23 4.51
C GLU A 166 -3.66 -5.24 3.65
N PRO A 167 -3.44 -5.33 2.33
CA PRO A 167 -4.37 -5.98 1.40
C PRO A 167 -4.52 -7.49 1.61
N PHE A 168 -3.64 -8.11 2.39
CA PHE A 168 -3.63 -9.55 2.62
C PHE A 168 -3.90 -9.94 4.08
N ALA A 169 -4.18 -8.97 4.98
CA ALA A 169 -4.32 -9.24 6.41
C ALA A 169 -5.51 -10.16 6.74
N ALA A 170 -6.60 -10.09 5.97
CA ALA A 170 -7.80 -10.89 6.18
C ALA A 170 -7.72 -12.31 5.55
N LEU A 171 -6.58 -12.68 4.93
CA LEU A 171 -6.38 -13.99 4.30
C LEU A 171 -5.72 -14.99 5.27
N ASP A 172 -6.06 -16.27 5.12
CA ASP A 172 -5.31 -17.36 5.76
C ASP A 172 -3.86 -17.42 5.25
N ALA A 173 -2.98 -18.09 5.98
CA ALA A 173 -1.54 -18.08 5.72
C ALA A 173 -1.16 -18.61 4.32
N LEU A 174 -1.81 -19.68 3.84
CA LEU A 174 -1.51 -20.27 2.53
C LEU A 174 -1.99 -19.36 1.41
N THR A 175 -3.22 -18.87 1.50
CA THR A 175 -3.78 -17.94 0.52
C THR A 175 -2.99 -16.63 0.49
N ARG A 176 -2.59 -16.11 1.66
CA ARG A 176 -1.75 -14.91 1.79
C ARG A 176 -0.43 -15.09 1.04
N ARG A 177 0.30 -16.18 1.30
CA ARG A 177 1.58 -16.46 0.64
C ARG A 177 1.43 -16.51 -0.88
N LYS A 178 0.42 -17.22 -1.37
CA LYS A 178 0.11 -17.30 -2.79
C LYS A 178 -0.19 -15.92 -3.40
N MET A 179 -0.98 -15.10 -2.71
CA MET A 179 -1.33 -13.74 -3.17
C MET A 179 -0.11 -12.82 -3.23
N GLN A 180 0.82 -12.94 -2.29
CA GLN A 180 2.08 -12.19 -2.30
C GLN A 180 2.94 -12.58 -3.51
N GLU A 181 3.08 -13.86 -3.78
CA GLU A 181 3.82 -14.38 -4.95
C GLU A 181 3.17 -13.92 -6.26
N GLU A 182 1.85 -13.95 -6.37
CA GLU A 182 1.11 -13.49 -7.54
C GLU A 182 1.22 -11.96 -7.73
N LEU A 183 1.25 -11.17 -6.65
CA LEU A 183 1.48 -9.73 -6.72
C LEU A 183 2.89 -9.42 -7.25
N LEU A 184 3.90 -10.16 -6.79
CA LEU A 184 5.27 -10.00 -7.27
C LEU A 184 5.39 -10.38 -8.75
N GLN A 185 4.79 -11.51 -9.17
CA GLN A 185 4.75 -11.87 -10.58
C GLN A 185 4.07 -10.80 -11.45
N LEU A 186 2.96 -10.25 -10.97
CA LEU A 186 2.25 -9.18 -11.65
C LEU A 186 3.11 -7.89 -11.73
N TRP A 187 3.91 -7.63 -10.71
CA TRP A 187 4.86 -6.52 -10.72
C TRP A 187 6.00 -6.76 -11.71
N ASP A 188 6.56 -7.96 -11.78
CA ASP A 188 7.60 -8.31 -12.76
C ASP A 188 7.12 -8.11 -14.20
N ASP A 189 5.82 -8.38 -14.46
CA ASP A 189 5.22 -8.23 -15.79
C ASP A 189 4.88 -6.78 -16.16
N THR A 190 4.70 -5.89 -15.17
CA THR A 190 4.11 -4.56 -15.43
C THR A 190 4.88 -3.39 -14.83
N HIS A 191 5.77 -3.63 -13.87
CA HIS A 191 6.59 -2.62 -13.18
C HIS A 191 5.80 -1.43 -12.63
N PHE A 192 4.56 -1.66 -12.15
CA PHE A 192 3.76 -0.60 -11.54
C PHE A 192 4.38 -0.11 -10.22
N THR A 193 4.17 1.15 -9.89
CA THR A 193 4.59 1.70 -8.60
C THR A 193 3.55 1.37 -7.53
N VAL A 194 3.99 0.88 -6.38
CA VAL A 194 3.09 0.59 -5.25
C VAL A 194 3.61 1.18 -3.94
N LEU A 195 2.70 1.81 -3.21
CA LEU A 195 2.88 2.17 -1.80
C LEU A 195 2.06 1.18 -0.97
N PHE A 196 2.74 0.31 -0.27
CA PHE A 196 2.17 -0.83 0.45
C PHE A 196 2.29 -0.63 1.96
N VAL A 197 1.22 -0.78 2.69
CA VAL A 197 1.19 -0.69 4.15
C VAL A 197 1.01 -2.07 4.74
N THR A 198 1.85 -2.40 5.73
CA THR A 198 1.73 -3.65 6.51
C THR A 198 2.28 -3.46 7.93
N HIS A 199 1.91 -4.38 8.82
CA HIS A 199 2.53 -4.55 10.14
C HIS A 199 3.39 -5.84 10.21
N SER A 200 3.47 -6.60 9.12
CA SER A 200 4.20 -7.87 9.04
C SER A 200 5.60 -7.68 8.48
N ILE A 201 6.63 -7.92 9.29
CA ILE A 201 8.04 -7.85 8.88
C ILE A 201 8.33 -8.81 7.71
N PRO A 202 7.93 -10.10 7.75
CA PRO A 202 8.18 -11.01 6.63
C PRO A 202 7.52 -10.54 5.32
N GLU A 203 6.34 -9.94 5.39
CA GLU A 203 5.64 -9.39 4.23
C GLU A 203 6.37 -8.18 3.66
N ALA A 204 6.84 -7.27 4.53
CA ALA A 204 7.60 -6.09 4.12
C ALA A 204 8.90 -6.47 3.41
N VAL A 205 9.65 -7.44 3.94
CA VAL A 205 10.90 -7.95 3.35
C VAL A 205 10.63 -8.61 2.00
N LEU A 206 9.57 -9.40 1.89
CA LEU A 206 9.24 -10.13 0.66
C LEU A 206 8.79 -9.19 -0.47
N ILE A 207 7.91 -8.24 -0.15
CA ILE A 207 7.26 -7.39 -1.16
C ILE A 207 8.10 -6.17 -1.50
N GLY A 208 8.69 -5.51 -0.48
CA GLY A 208 9.37 -4.24 -0.65
C GLY A 208 10.72 -4.35 -1.37
N ASN A 209 11.02 -3.36 -2.20
CA ASN A 209 12.42 -3.04 -2.55
C ASN A 209 12.97 -1.92 -1.67
N ARG A 210 12.07 -1.10 -1.09
CA ARG A 210 12.38 -0.10 -0.08
C ARG A 210 11.35 -0.17 1.05
N ILE A 211 11.81 -0.10 2.29
CA ILE A 211 10.99 -0.27 3.49
C ILE A 211 11.21 0.93 4.41
N LEU A 212 10.15 1.69 4.66
CA LEU A 212 10.11 2.78 5.62
C LEU A 212 9.60 2.27 6.96
N LEU A 213 10.41 2.36 8.01
CA LEU A 213 10.03 1.97 9.36
C LEU A 213 9.45 3.17 10.11
N LEU A 214 8.26 3.00 10.68
CA LEU A 214 7.64 4.00 11.55
C LEU A 214 7.69 3.56 13.01
N SER A 215 7.97 4.53 13.90
CA SER A 215 7.89 4.36 15.35
C SER A 215 6.45 4.11 15.80
N PRO A 216 6.24 3.63 17.06
CA PRO A 216 4.94 3.71 17.71
C PRO A 216 4.35 5.12 17.68
N HIS A 217 3.07 5.23 18.05
CA HIS A 217 2.31 6.48 18.00
C HIS A 217 2.92 7.65 18.82
N PRO A 218 3.02 8.89 18.26
CA PRO A 218 2.78 9.25 16.86
C PRO A 218 3.90 8.71 15.96
N GLY A 219 3.49 8.18 14.78
CA GLY A 219 4.44 7.63 13.83
C GLY A 219 5.49 8.65 13.40
N ARG A 220 6.76 8.28 13.51
CA ARG A 220 7.92 9.02 13.00
C ARG A 220 8.79 8.08 12.18
N VAL A 221 9.54 8.60 11.25
CA VAL A 221 10.51 7.78 10.51
C VAL A 221 11.62 7.34 11.46
N LYS A 222 11.77 6.02 11.67
CA LYS A 222 12.91 5.41 12.37
C LYS A 222 14.05 5.11 11.42
N ALA A 223 13.76 4.53 10.26
CA ALA A 223 14.74 4.18 9.24
C ALA A 223 14.08 3.98 7.89
N GLU A 224 14.87 4.06 6.83
CA GLU A 224 14.53 3.56 5.52
C GLU A 224 15.57 2.52 5.11
N LEU A 225 15.12 1.35 4.69
CA LEU A 225 15.96 0.20 4.35
C LEU A 225 15.68 -0.29 2.94
N ASN A 226 16.71 -0.76 2.26
CA ASN A 226 16.57 -1.46 0.99
C ASN A 226 16.36 -2.96 1.23
N SER A 227 15.54 -3.59 0.37
CA SER A 227 15.33 -5.03 0.33
C SER A 227 15.39 -5.52 -1.12
N ASN A 228 15.81 -6.76 -1.32
CA ASN A 228 15.80 -7.43 -2.63
C ASN A 228 14.72 -8.52 -2.72
N GLY A 229 13.80 -8.57 -1.74
CA GLY A 229 12.77 -9.60 -1.62
C GLY A 229 13.25 -10.87 -0.88
N ASN A 230 14.55 -10.93 -0.50
CA ASN A 230 15.12 -12.00 0.30
C ASN A 230 15.44 -11.49 1.71
N ASP A 231 15.38 -12.38 2.67
CA ASP A 231 15.78 -12.10 4.06
C ASP A 231 17.29 -12.36 4.23
N ASP A 232 18.09 -11.60 3.48
CA ASP A 232 19.53 -11.80 3.40
C ASP A 232 20.22 -11.35 4.68
N VAL A 233 21.35 -12.04 4.96
CA VAL A 233 22.22 -11.69 6.07
C VAL A 233 23.09 -10.49 5.70
N GLY A 234 22.99 -9.43 6.48
CA GLY A 234 23.75 -8.20 6.28
C GLY A 234 25.23 -8.32 6.76
N PRO A 235 26.01 -7.24 6.60
CA PRO A 235 27.41 -7.19 7.05
C PRO A 235 27.59 -7.41 8.54
N ASP A 236 26.57 -7.18 9.34
CA ASP A 236 26.49 -7.39 10.79
C ASP A 236 26.18 -8.83 11.20
N GLY A 237 26.02 -9.74 10.24
CA GLY A 237 25.68 -11.14 10.46
C GLY A 237 24.21 -11.39 10.82
N LYS A 238 23.35 -10.37 10.79
CA LYS A 238 21.91 -10.49 11.08
C LYS A 238 21.11 -10.49 9.78
N LYS A 239 19.97 -11.19 9.80
CA LYS A 239 18.97 -11.11 8.73
C LYS A 239 18.31 -9.74 8.69
N LEU A 240 17.80 -9.34 7.52
CA LEU A 240 17.08 -8.08 7.38
C LEU A 240 15.86 -8.03 8.31
N SER A 241 15.11 -9.14 8.44
CA SER A 241 13.98 -9.26 9.36
C SER A 241 14.34 -9.02 10.82
N ASP A 242 15.50 -9.59 11.28
CA ASP A 242 15.97 -9.41 12.64
C ASP A 242 16.39 -7.97 12.92
N ARG A 243 17.08 -7.34 11.96
CA ARG A 243 17.46 -5.92 12.04
C ARG A 243 16.24 -5.01 12.13
N ILE A 244 15.21 -5.27 11.31
CA ILE A 244 13.94 -4.55 11.35
C ILE A 244 13.28 -4.72 12.72
N HIS A 245 13.23 -5.96 13.22
CA HIS A 245 12.66 -6.26 14.53
C HIS A 245 13.38 -5.48 15.63
N ASP A 246 14.70 -5.54 15.68
CA ASP A 246 15.50 -4.80 16.66
C ASP A 246 15.21 -3.29 16.60
N MET A 247 15.16 -2.72 15.39
CA MET A 247 14.86 -1.29 15.21
C MET A 247 13.45 -0.91 15.66
N LEU A 248 12.45 -1.77 15.46
CA LEU A 248 11.08 -1.46 15.86
C LEU A 248 10.86 -1.53 17.36
N PHE A 249 11.52 -2.46 18.06
CA PHE A 249 11.25 -2.79 19.47
C PHE A 249 12.41 -2.46 20.42
N ALA A 250 13.52 -1.85 19.96
CA ALA A 250 14.64 -1.47 20.82
C ALA A 250 14.24 -0.55 21.99
N ASP A 251 13.28 0.35 21.74
CA ASP A 251 12.85 1.34 22.74
C ASP A 251 11.97 0.71 23.86
N ASP A 252 11.32 -0.42 23.58
CA ASP A 252 10.47 -1.13 24.55
C ASP A 252 11.32 -1.83 25.63
N VAL A 253 12.53 -2.28 25.28
CA VAL A 253 13.44 -2.98 26.20
C VAL A 253 14.05 -2.03 27.23
N GLU A 254 14.26 -0.75 26.89
CA GLU A 254 14.80 0.26 27.84
C GLU A 254 13.74 0.72 28.86
N GLN A 255 12.46 0.66 28.54
CA GLN A 255 11.39 1.03 29.47
C GLN A 255 11.07 -0.05 30.51
N GLU A 256 11.25 -1.34 30.18
CA GLU A 256 11.10 -2.44 31.14
C GLU A 256 12.31 -2.59 32.08
N ALA A 257 13.47 -2.03 31.72
CA ALA A 257 14.70 -2.13 32.50
C ALA A 257 14.82 -1.06 33.61
N THR A 258 13.89 -0.09 33.72
CA THR A 258 13.85 0.88 34.82
C THR A 258 12.92 0.35 35.94
N PRO A 259 13.46 -0.21 37.06
CA PRO A 259 12.63 -0.61 38.18
C PRO A 259 12.03 0.65 38.79
N HIS A 260 10.73 0.63 38.99
CA HIS A 260 10.03 1.63 39.78
C HIS A 260 10.65 1.63 41.18
N GLY A 261 11.49 2.65 41.44
CA GLY A 261 11.99 2.97 42.78
C GLY A 261 10.97 3.80 43.58
#